data_60d6d7beca8a5124c8047b6e919a6476
#
_entry.id   60d6d7beca8a5124c8047b6e919a6476
#
_cell.length_a   1.000
_cell.length_b   1.000
_cell.length_c   1.000
_cell.angle_alpha   90.00
_cell.angle_beta   90.00
_cell.angle_gamma   90.00
#
_symmetry.space_group_name_H-M   'P 1'
#
loop_
_entity.id
_entity.type
_entity.pdbx_description
1 polymer ?
#
loop_
_entity_poly.entity_id
_entity_poly.type
_entity_poly.pdbx_seq_one_letter_code
_entity_poly.pdbx_strand_id
1 'polypeptide(L)'
;MAETRKAKDRREREGFFDKYCQGRGIDIGGGHDPLNDSIEIWDLERGDATFMKGVPDDTYDFVYSSHCLEHISNPFLALLNWCRILKKGGYLIIAVPHRDLYEKKKFLP
;
A
#
# COMPACT_ATOMS: atom_id res chain seq x y z
N MET A 1 18.23 19.25 -13.97
CA MET A 1 17.43 18.18 -14.61
C MET A 1 16.90 17.18 -13.62
N ALA A 2 17.74 16.60 -12.74
CA ALA A 2 17.29 15.64 -11.75
C ALA A 2 16.26 16.23 -10.79
N GLU A 3 16.44 17.45 -10.37
CA GLU A 3 15.48 18.11 -9.47
C GLU A 3 14.12 18.34 -10.12
N THR A 4 14.12 18.72 -11.40
CA THR A 4 12.87 18.93 -12.13
C THR A 4 12.11 17.62 -12.26
N ARG A 5 12.82 16.53 -12.52
CA ARG A 5 12.21 15.20 -12.62
C ARG A 5 11.60 14.79 -11.28
N LYS A 6 12.35 14.98 -10.18
CA LYS A 6 11.86 14.64 -8.84
C LYS A 6 10.63 15.45 -8.48
N ALA A 7 10.60 16.73 -8.82
CA ALA A 7 9.44 17.59 -8.54
C ALA A 7 8.23 17.14 -9.34
N LYS A 8 8.42 16.76 -10.60
CA LYS A 8 7.35 16.27 -11.44
C LYS A 8 6.80 14.94 -10.89
N ASP A 9 7.68 14.02 -10.58
CA ASP A 9 7.28 12.72 -10.02
C ASP A 9 6.52 12.90 -8.71
N ARG A 10 6.96 13.83 -7.87
CA ARG A 10 6.29 14.12 -6.62
C ARG A 10 4.87 14.63 -6.85
N ARG A 11 4.70 15.56 -7.79
CA ARG A 11 3.38 16.11 -8.09
C ARG A 11 2.45 15.07 -8.65
N GLU A 12 2.95 14.22 -9.53
CA GLU A 12 2.15 13.14 -10.08
C GLU A 12 1.71 12.16 -9.00
N ARG A 13 2.61 11.83 -8.09
CA ARG A 13 2.31 10.94 -6.98
C ARG A 13 1.30 11.57 -6.02
N GLU A 14 1.46 12.84 -5.68
CA GLU A 14 0.52 13.55 -4.83
C GLU A 14 -0.87 13.61 -5.44
N GLY A 15 -0.96 13.87 -6.74
CA GLY A 15 -2.24 13.84 -7.45
C GLY A 15 -2.89 12.47 -7.42
N PHE A 16 -2.09 11.42 -7.57
CA PHE A 16 -2.58 10.05 -7.46
C PHE A 16 -3.15 9.78 -6.08
N PHE A 17 -2.41 10.14 -5.03
CA PHE A 17 -2.86 9.93 -3.66
C PHE A 17 -4.10 10.75 -3.33
N ASP A 18 -4.17 11.98 -3.81
CA ASP A 18 -5.36 12.81 -3.62
C ASP A 18 -6.60 12.17 -4.23
N LYS A 19 -6.43 11.48 -5.34
CA LYS A 19 -7.54 10.84 -6.04
C LYS A 19 -8.00 9.56 -5.36
N TYR A 20 -7.05 8.72 -4.94
CA TYR A 20 -7.35 7.35 -4.49
C TYR A 20 -7.27 7.14 -3.00
N CYS A 21 -6.58 8.02 -2.27
CA CYS A 21 -6.36 7.86 -0.83
C CYS A 21 -7.21 8.86 -0.05
N GLN A 22 -8.52 8.77 -0.22
CA GLN A 22 -9.48 9.60 0.50
C GLN A 22 -10.14 8.80 1.62
N GLY A 23 -10.34 9.45 2.75
CA GLY A 23 -11.00 8.82 3.89
C GLY A 23 -10.02 8.15 4.83
N ARG A 24 -10.49 7.10 5.51
CA ARG A 24 -9.68 6.36 6.47
C ARG A 24 -8.80 5.36 5.73
N GLY A 25 -7.51 5.44 5.93
CA GLY A 25 -6.57 4.55 5.27
C GLY A 25 -5.54 3.96 6.20
N ILE A 26 -4.89 2.90 5.72
CA ILE A 26 -3.80 2.26 6.44
C ILE A 26 -2.63 2.03 5.50
N ASP A 27 -1.43 2.31 6.00
CA ASP A 27 -0.17 2.09 5.29
C ASP A 27 0.51 0.87 5.88
N ILE A 28 0.53 -0.22 5.14
CA ILE A 28 1.08 -1.48 5.61
C ILE A 28 2.57 -1.53 5.28
N GLY A 29 3.39 -1.57 6.32
CA GLY A 29 4.84 -1.60 6.17
C GLY A 29 5.47 -0.25 5.89
N GLY A 30 4.70 0.84 5.99
CA GLY A 30 5.17 2.17 5.64
C GLY A 30 6.22 2.75 6.58
N GLY A 31 6.14 2.38 7.85
CA GLY A 31 7.15 2.71 8.84
C GLY A 31 7.51 4.17 8.99
N HIS A 32 8.53 4.59 8.25
CA HIS A 32 9.16 5.88 8.48
C HIS A 32 8.64 7.03 7.62
N ASP A 33 7.88 6.75 6.61
CA ASP A 33 7.47 7.76 5.64
C ASP A 33 6.00 7.59 5.25
N PRO A 34 5.10 7.85 6.17
CA PRO A 34 3.68 7.73 5.88
C PRO A 34 3.24 8.75 4.83
N LEU A 35 2.18 8.42 4.11
CA LEU A 35 1.64 9.30 3.08
C LEU A 35 1.18 10.64 3.64
N ASN A 36 0.61 10.63 4.84
CA ASN A 36 0.24 11.83 5.57
C ASN A 36 0.00 11.47 7.03
N ASP A 37 -0.19 12.48 7.87
CA ASP A 37 -0.30 12.29 9.32
C ASP A 37 -1.59 11.61 9.76
N SER A 38 -2.60 11.58 8.90
CA SER A 38 -3.89 10.99 9.25
C SER A 38 -4.00 9.51 8.90
N ILE A 39 -3.01 8.94 8.24
CA ILE A 39 -3.03 7.54 7.84
C ILE A 39 -2.53 6.66 8.98
N GLU A 40 -3.26 5.60 9.26
CA GLU A 40 -2.80 4.60 10.23
C GLU A 40 -1.63 3.82 9.64
N ILE A 41 -0.71 3.40 10.50
CA ILE A 41 0.46 2.62 10.07
C ILE A 41 0.38 1.24 10.69
N TRP A 42 0.58 0.23 9.86
CA TRP A 42 0.74 -1.15 10.31
C TRP A 42 2.20 -1.54 10.16
N ASP A 43 2.89 -1.72 11.27
CA ASP A 43 4.27 -2.18 11.29
C ASP A 43 4.36 -3.53 11.99
N LEU A 44 5.58 -4.06 12.10
CA LEU A 44 5.81 -5.37 12.69
C LEU A 44 5.36 -5.48 14.15
N GLU A 45 5.34 -4.38 14.87
CA GLU A 45 4.91 -4.38 16.26
C GLU A 45 3.43 -4.67 16.42
N ARG A 46 2.63 -4.34 15.42
CA ARG A 46 1.19 -4.60 15.42
C ARG A 46 0.85 -6.04 15.05
N GLY A 47 1.81 -6.76 14.48
CA GLY A 47 1.62 -8.15 14.11
C GLY A 47 1.95 -8.44 12.66
N ASP A 48 1.66 -9.65 12.25
CA ASP A 48 1.95 -10.11 10.89
C ASP A 48 0.95 -9.50 9.90
N ALA A 49 1.48 -8.74 8.95
CA ALA A 49 0.66 -8.09 7.94
C ALA A 49 -0.09 -9.09 7.03
N THR A 50 0.36 -10.33 6.99
CA THR A 50 -0.34 -11.37 6.22
C THR A 50 -1.77 -11.56 6.69
N PHE A 51 -1.99 -11.49 7.99
CA PHE A 51 -3.29 -11.80 8.58
C PHE A 51 -4.10 -10.59 8.98
N MET A 52 -3.46 -9.45 9.22
CA MET A 52 -4.14 -8.24 9.72
C MET A 52 -5.07 -8.56 10.87
N LYS A 53 -4.56 -9.33 11.82
CA LYS A 53 -5.33 -9.82 12.95
C LYS A 53 -5.83 -8.67 13.81
N GLY A 54 -7.10 -8.73 14.17
CA GLY A 54 -7.70 -7.69 14.99
C GLY A 54 -8.33 -6.55 14.19
N VAL A 55 -8.13 -6.52 12.89
CA VAL A 55 -8.77 -5.52 12.02
C VAL A 55 -10.05 -6.13 11.46
N PRO A 56 -11.21 -5.52 11.71
CA PRO A 56 -12.47 -6.01 11.16
C PRO A 56 -12.54 -5.90 9.64
N ASP A 57 -13.47 -6.64 9.06
CA ASP A 57 -13.79 -6.51 7.65
C ASP A 57 -14.31 -5.09 7.36
N ASP A 58 -14.13 -4.64 6.14
CA ASP A 58 -14.72 -3.38 5.65
C ASP A 58 -14.42 -2.18 6.55
N THR A 59 -13.17 -2.03 6.96
CA THR A 59 -12.74 -0.97 7.87
C THR A 59 -12.20 0.27 7.17
N TYR A 60 -11.43 0.08 6.10
CA TYR A 60 -10.68 1.16 5.48
C TYR A 60 -11.23 1.55 4.12
N ASP A 61 -11.15 2.84 3.83
CA ASP A 61 -11.48 3.37 2.51
C ASP A 61 -10.37 3.09 1.50
N PHE A 62 -9.13 3.01 1.98
CA PHE A 62 -8.02 2.58 1.14
C PHE A 62 -6.97 1.84 1.96
N VAL A 63 -6.25 0.95 1.30
CA VAL A 63 -5.11 0.22 1.85
C VAL A 63 -3.93 0.50 0.94
N TYR A 64 -2.85 1.00 1.52
CA TYR A 64 -1.63 1.31 0.79
C TYR A 64 -0.48 0.49 1.34
N SER A 65 0.35 -0.04 0.46
CA SER A 65 1.54 -0.76 0.87
C SER A 65 2.66 -0.50 -0.13
N SER A 66 3.82 -0.12 0.39
CA SER A 66 5.01 0.12 -0.41
C SER A 66 6.13 -0.76 0.10
N HIS A 67 6.75 -1.53 -0.81
CA HIS A 67 7.91 -2.36 -0.50
C HIS A 67 7.70 -3.37 0.63
N CYS A 68 6.50 -3.90 0.75
CA CYS A 68 6.16 -4.84 1.82
C CYS A 68 5.79 -6.23 1.27
N LEU A 69 4.98 -6.27 0.23
CA LEU A 69 4.42 -7.52 -0.27
C LEU A 69 5.48 -8.53 -0.71
N GLU A 70 6.60 -8.05 -1.27
CA GLU A 70 7.68 -8.92 -1.73
C GLU A 70 8.40 -9.62 -0.59
N HIS A 71 8.24 -9.15 0.65
CA HIS A 71 8.84 -9.76 1.83
C HIS A 71 7.89 -10.70 2.57
N ILE A 72 6.66 -10.85 2.08
CA ILE A 72 5.67 -11.72 2.72
C ILE A 72 5.73 -13.11 2.13
N SER A 73 5.82 -14.13 3.01
CA SER A 73 5.94 -15.52 2.58
C SER A 73 4.73 -16.02 1.80
N ASN A 74 3.54 -15.55 2.16
CA ASN A 74 2.31 -15.93 1.47
C ASN A 74 1.58 -14.67 1.00
N PRO A 75 2.00 -14.11 -0.15
CA PRO A 75 1.41 -12.87 -0.63
C PRO A 75 -0.07 -12.98 -1.02
N PHE A 76 -0.52 -14.16 -1.45
CA PHE A 76 -1.94 -14.34 -1.77
C PHE A 76 -2.81 -14.19 -0.54
N LEU A 77 -2.40 -14.80 0.56
CA LEU A 77 -3.14 -14.69 1.81
C LEU A 77 -3.12 -13.25 2.32
N ALA A 78 -1.99 -12.58 2.20
CA ALA A 78 -1.89 -11.16 2.55
C ALA A 78 -2.88 -10.33 1.74
N LEU A 79 -2.90 -10.51 0.43
CA LEU A 79 -3.80 -9.78 -0.44
C LEU A 79 -5.27 -10.05 -0.11
N LEU A 80 -5.61 -11.29 0.20
CA LEU A 80 -6.98 -11.62 0.61
C LEU A 80 -7.38 -10.85 1.88
N ASN A 81 -6.49 -10.79 2.86
CA ASN A 81 -6.77 -10.05 4.09
C ASN A 81 -6.77 -8.54 3.89
N TRP A 82 -5.90 -8.03 3.01
CA TRP A 82 -5.89 -6.61 2.70
C TRP A 82 -7.18 -6.19 1.98
N CYS A 83 -7.72 -7.07 1.13
CA CYS A 83 -9.03 -6.83 0.51
C CYS A 83 -10.16 -6.96 1.53
N ARG A 84 -10.03 -7.88 2.47
CA ARG A 84 -11.04 -8.08 3.52
C ARG A 84 -11.26 -6.83 4.36
N ILE A 85 -10.17 -6.16 4.74
CA ILE A 85 -10.25 -4.97 5.58
C ILE A 85 -10.64 -3.71 4.80
N LEU A 86 -10.72 -3.82 3.49
CA LEU A 86 -11.07 -2.72 2.60
C LEU A 86 -12.58 -2.67 2.42
N LYS A 87 -13.15 -1.48 2.50
CA LYS A 87 -14.59 -1.29 2.26
C LYS A 87 -14.91 -1.50 0.79
N LYS A 88 -16.15 -1.83 0.50
CA LYS A 88 -16.64 -1.89 -0.88
C LYS A 88 -16.39 -0.55 -1.57
N GLY A 89 -15.82 -0.61 -2.76
CA GLY A 89 -15.48 0.59 -3.52
C GLY A 89 -14.18 1.25 -3.09
N GLY A 90 -13.51 0.69 -2.09
CA GLY A 90 -12.22 1.20 -1.66
C GLY A 90 -11.10 0.82 -2.60
N TYR A 91 -9.92 1.39 -2.37
CA TYR A 91 -8.77 1.18 -3.24
C TYR A 91 -7.64 0.45 -2.52
N LEU A 92 -7.11 -0.56 -3.18
CA LEU A 92 -5.91 -1.25 -2.75
C LEU A 92 -4.76 -0.79 -3.64
N ILE A 93 -3.76 -0.15 -3.04
CA ILE A 93 -2.64 0.44 -3.76
C ILE A 93 -1.37 -0.21 -3.29
N ILE A 94 -0.68 -0.87 -4.20
CA ILE A 94 0.56 -1.58 -3.89
C ILE A 94 1.67 -1.01 -4.75
N ALA A 95 2.71 -0.50 -4.08
CA ALA A 95 3.91 -0.05 -4.75
C ALA A 95 5.03 -1.03 -4.45
N VAL A 96 5.70 -1.49 -5.48
CA VAL A 96 6.88 -2.35 -5.38
C VAL A 96 8.03 -1.67 -6.10
N PRO A 97 9.27 -2.06 -5.81
CA PRO A 97 10.40 -1.48 -6.53
C PRO A 97 10.23 -1.66 -8.03
N HIS A 98 10.67 -0.69 -8.80
CA HIS A 98 10.55 -0.70 -10.26
C HIS A 98 11.12 -1.98 -10.86
N ARG A 99 12.23 -2.44 -10.32
CA ARG A 99 12.86 -3.68 -10.73
C ARG A 99 11.93 -4.87 -10.57
N ASP A 100 11.26 -4.95 -9.43
CA ASP A 100 10.35 -6.06 -9.15
C ASP A 100 9.11 -6.01 -10.04
N LEU A 101 8.61 -4.83 -10.32
CA LEU A 101 7.51 -4.68 -11.28
C LEU A 101 7.88 -5.25 -12.63
N TYR A 102 9.10 -4.95 -13.09
CA TYR A 102 9.58 -5.43 -14.37
C TYR A 102 9.66 -6.96 -14.38
N GLU A 103 10.22 -7.55 -13.36
CA GLU A 103 10.34 -9.00 -13.25
C GLU A 103 8.99 -9.69 -13.17
N LYS A 104 8.06 -9.14 -12.42
CA LYS A 104 6.73 -9.72 -12.26
C LYS A 104 5.92 -9.73 -13.54
N LYS A 105 6.16 -8.80 -14.42
CA LYS A 105 5.51 -8.80 -15.74
C LYS A 105 5.78 -10.04 -16.54
N LYS A 106 6.89 -10.71 -16.29
CA LYS A 106 7.24 -11.95 -17.00
C LYS A 106 6.35 -13.11 -16.59
N PHE A 107 5.74 -13.05 -15.44
CA PHE A 107 4.91 -14.12 -14.88
C PHE A 107 3.43 -13.82 -14.95
N LEU A 108 3.06 -12.61 -15.33
CA LEU A 108 1.66 -12.24 -15.49
C LEU A 108 1.21 -12.52 -16.91
N PRO A 109 0.03 -13.09 -17.08
CA PRO A 109 -0.50 -13.35 -18.41
C PRO A 109 -0.69 -12.10 -19.23
#